data_197936688f663964652c1fb87e22d8aa
#
_entry.id   197936688f663964652c1fb87e22d8aa
#
_cell.length_a   1.000
_cell.length_b   1.000
_cell.length_c   1.000
_cell.angle_alpha   90.00
_cell.angle_beta   90.00
_cell.angle_gamma   90.00
#
_symmetry.space_group_name_H-M   'P 1'
#
loop_
_entity.id
_entity.type
_entity.pdbx_description
1 polymer ?
#
loop_
_entity_poly.entity_id
_entity_poly.type
_entity_poly.pdbx_seq_one_letter_code
_entity_poly.pdbx_strand_id
1 'polypeptide(L)'
;MAGRRIPAALMGALVLGALLAQAPAAGESTTWFQATTQSLMDAVARGDKAIWDRVLEDDCIVTKEDGEVLDKGRMLKDLTPLPAGFSGQIKVRDLTVRQTQGAAVVHYWLDEVERIFGQTLKTTYVETDTYRRSGDSWKVLAMQTTVVPRDLEPLQADPAAWPSLLGDYAYSEKATSRYHVFVRDGALYGGTNPKTATRLIPLAPLVYYQQGSIHLMIFVRDASGAISEVRELHKYNEVRMERIAAAG
;
A
#
# COMPACT_ATOMS: atom_id res chain seq x y z
N MET A 1 -31.94 91.27 -12.03
CA MET A 1 -30.48 91.08 -11.96
C MET A 1 -30.23 89.82 -11.15
N ALA A 2 -29.80 88.76 -11.86
CA ALA A 2 -29.83 87.44 -11.33
C ALA A 2 -28.44 87.06 -10.75
N GLY A 3 -28.41 86.67 -9.49
CA GLY A 3 -27.23 86.13 -8.80
C GLY A 3 -27.29 84.63 -8.79
N ARG A 4 -26.44 83.98 -9.59
CA ARG A 4 -26.28 82.50 -9.66
C ARG A 4 -25.49 82.04 -8.41
N ARG A 5 -26.07 81.12 -7.61
CA ARG A 5 -25.42 80.39 -6.56
C ARG A 5 -24.93 79.07 -7.15
N ILE A 6 -23.64 78.69 -6.91
CA ILE A 6 -22.98 77.46 -7.29
C ILE A 6 -23.26 76.51 -6.16
N PRO A 7 -23.68 75.23 -6.44
CA PRO A 7 -23.79 74.21 -5.39
C PRO A 7 -22.47 73.58 -5.06
N ALA A 8 -22.26 73.35 -3.76
CA ALA A 8 -21.10 72.66 -3.19
C ALA A 8 -21.00 71.20 -3.64
N ALA A 9 -19.83 70.79 -4.11
CA ALA A 9 -19.51 69.41 -4.46
C ALA A 9 -19.40 68.54 -3.20
N LEU A 10 -20.17 67.46 -3.18
CA LEU A 10 -20.00 66.39 -2.19
C LEU A 10 -18.74 65.59 -2.53
N MET A 11 -17.71 65.68 -1.68
CA MET A 11 -16.58 64.77 -1.69
C MET A 11 -16.99 63.45 -1.02
N GLY A 12 -17.33 62.48 -1.83
CA GLY A 12 -17.49 61.10 -1.35
C GLY A 12 -16.11 60.45 -1.11
N ALA A 13 -15.79 60.20 0.14
CA ALA A 13 -14.61 59.42 0.52
C ALA A 13 -14.85 57.94 0.14
N LEU A 14 -14.17 57.44 -0.90
CA LEU A 14 -14.05 56.04 -1.17
C LEU A 14 -13.13 55.41 -0.10
N VAL A 15 -13.74 54.71 0.84
CA VAL A 15 -12.99 53.82 1.74
C VAL A 15 -12.66 52.58 0.92
N LEU A 16 -11.44 52.51 0.37
CA LEU A 16 -10.87 51.30 -0.21
C LEU A 16 -10.57 50.38 0.95
N GLY A 17 -11.48 49.43 1.24
CA GLY A 17 -11.21 48.32 2.14
C GLY A 17 -10.18 47.43 1.52
N ALA A 18 -8.91 47.57 1.92
CA ALA A 18 -7.88 46.58 1.59
C ALA A 18 -8.26 45.26 2.29
N LEU A 19 -8.79 44.30 1.54
CA LEU A 19 -8.77 42.92 1.94
C LEU A 19 -7.29 42.51 2.02
N LEU A 20 -6.74 42.59 3.22
CA LEU A 20 -5.50 41.92 3.56
C LEU A 20 -5.79 40.42 3.41
N ALA A 21 -5.46 39.85 2.24
CA ALA A 21 -5.33 38.43 2.12
C ALA A 21 -4.31 38.00 3.17
N GLN A 22 -4.80 37.41 4.26
CA GLN A 22 -3.92 36.78 5.24
C GLN A 22 -3.10 35.75 4.49
N ALA A 23 -1.78 35.95 4.45
CA ALA A 23 -0.87 34.91 4.02
C ALA A 23 -1.21 33.63 4.80
N PRO A 24 -1.29 32.44 4.15
CA PRO A 24 -1.52 31.22 4.89
C PRO A 24 -0.45 31.11 5.98
N ALA A 25 -0.89 30.86 7.22
CA ALA A 25 0.03 30.63 8.33
C ALA A 25 1.06 29.61 7.85
N ALA A 26 2.36 29.87 8.10
CA ALA A 26 3.44 29.00 7.68
C ALA A 26 3.10 27.59 8.13
N GLY A 27 2.87 26.67 7.16
CA GLY A 27 2.59 25.27 7.45
C GLY A 27 3.81 24.66 8.12
N GLU A 28 3.58 23.63 8.94
CA GLU A 28 4.66 22.88 9.54
C GLU A 28 5.60 22.33 8.46
N SER A 29 6.89 22.32 8.71
CA SER A 29 7.86 21.91 7.70
C SER A 29 7.76 20.41 7.41
N THR A 30 8.05 19.99 6.18
CA THR A 30 8.17 18.57 5.81
C THR A 30 9.09 17.81 6.77
N THR A 31 10.12 18.49 7.30
CA THR A 31 11.06 17.94 8.28
C THR A 31 10.37 17.50 9.58
N TRP A 32 9.38 18.27 10.05
CA TRP A 32 8.62 17.91 11.24
C TRP A 32 7.82 16.61 11.03
N PHE A 33 7.10 16.52 9.89
CA PHE A 33 6.35 15.30 9.56
C PHE A 33 7.29 14.10 9.41
N GLN A 34 8.43 14.28 8.74
CA GLN A 34 9.44 13.22 8.59
C GLN A 34 9.95 12.73 9.96
N ALA A 35 10.32 13.65 10.84
CA ALA A 35 10.83 13.30 12.17
C ALA A 35 9.76 12.67 13.04
N THR A 36 8.53 13.18 13.02
CA THR A 36 7.40 12.65 13.79
C THR A 36 7.05 11.24 13.32
N THR A 37 6.90 11.03 12.00
CA THR A 37 6.59 9.72 11.44
C THR A 37 7.69 8.70 11.77
N GLN A 38 8.98 9.05 11.60
CA GLN A 38 10.06 8.14 11.97
C GLN A 38 10.04 7.79 13.47
N SER A 39 9.76 8.78 14.32
CA SER A 39 9.66 8.55 15.77
C SER A 39 8.50 7.62 16.15
N LEU A 40 7.37 7.68 15.43
CA LEU A 40 6.26 6.74 15.60
C LEU A 40 6.70 5.33 15.21
N MET A 41 7.39 5.16 14.07
CA MET A 41 7.89 3.86 13.61
C MET A 41 8.95 3.29 14.56
N ASP A 42 9.86 4.12 15.07
CA ASP A 42 10.87 3.71 16.05
C ASP A 42 10.25 3.23 17.39
N ALA A 43 9.05 3.73 17.70
CA ALA A 43 8.32 3.36 18.92
C ALA A 43 7.63 1.99 18.81
N VAL A 44 7.35 1.47 17.60
CA VAL A 44 6.62 0.23 17.39
C VAL A 44 7.32 -0.96 18.05
N ALA A 45 8.59 -1.19 17.72
CA ALA A 45 9.34 -2.33 18.25
C ALA A 45 9.49 -2.32 19.79
N ARG A 46 9.45 -1.14 20.40
CA ARG A 46 9.55 -0.95 21.87
C ARG A 46 8.19 -0.97 22.57
N GLY A 47 7.10 -0.95 21.80
CA GLY A 47 5.75 -0.79 22.35
C GLY A 47 5.56 0.54 23.10
N ASP A 48 6.25 1.61 22.66
CA ASP A 48 6.19 2.92 23.32
C ASP A 48 4.89 3.65 22.93
N LYS A 49 3.92 3.53 23.82
CA LYS A 49 2.57 4.10 23.66
C LYS A 49 2.55 5.62 23.77
N ALA A 50 3.50 6.21 24.48
CA ALA A 50 3.42 7.62 24.86
C ALA A 50 3.49 8.57 23.65
N ILE A 51 4.32 8.28 22.67
CA ILE A 51 4.38 9.08 21.44
C ILE A 51 3.12 8.90 20.60
N TRP A 52 2.63 7.67 20.46
CA TRP A 52 1.40 7.38 19.73
C TRP A 52 0.18 8.07 20.37
N ASP A 53 0.03 7.98 21.68
CA ASP A 53 -1.06 8.65 22.40
C ASP A 53 -1.08 10.17 22.20
N ARG A 54 0.10 10.78 22.19
CA ARG A 54 0.24 12.23 21.97
C ARG A 54 -0.08 12.64 20.54
N VAL A 55 0.29 11.81 19.55
CA VAL A 55 0.19 12.17 18.12
C VAL A 55 -1.17 11.79 17.53
N LEU A 56 -1.83 10.73 18.01
CA LEU A 56 -3.15 10.34 17.54
C LEU A 56 -4.25 11.25 18.08
N GLU A 57 -5.22 11.61 17.24
CA GLU A 57 -6.49 12.21 17.69
C GLU A 57 -7.31 11.15 18.42
N ASP A 58 -8.21 11.60 19.34
CA ASP A 58 -9.04 10.66 20.09
C ASP A 58 -10.08 9.97 19.22
N ASP A 59 -10.48 10.60 18.11
CA ASP A 59 -11.41 10.09 17.11
C ASP A 59 -10.70 9.55 15.84
N CYS A 60 -9.42 9.18 15.95
CA CYS A 60 -8.67 8.70 14.80
C CYS A 60 -9.15 7.33 14.30
N ILE A 61 -8.89 7.07 13.01
CA ILE A 61 -9.13 5.80 12.34
C ILE A 61 -7.79 5.25 11.86
N VAL A 62 -7.42 4.06 12.30
CA VAL A 62 -6.20 3.38 11.86
C VAL A 62 -6.58 2.11 11.10
N THR A 63 -6.29 2.06 9.81
CA THR A 63 -6.51 0.88 8.98
C THR A 63 -5.18 0.18 8.74
N LYS A 64 -5.07 -1.04 9.25
CA LYS A 64 -3.88 -1.89 9.11
C LYS A 64 -3.79 -2.51 7.72
N GLU A 65 -2.64 -3.11 7.43
CA GLU A 65 -2.35 -3.76 6.14
C GLU A 65 -3.27 -4.94 5.81
N ASP A 66 -3.88 -5.59 6.82
CA ASP A 66 -4.84 -6.68 6.68
C ASP A 66 -6.31 -6.20 6.57
N GLY A 67 -6.53 -4.88 6.63
CA GLY A 67 -7.85 -4.25 6.57
C GLY A 67 -8.56 -4.16 7.92
N GLU A 68 -7.93 -4.57 9.03
CA GLU A 68 -8.49 -4.33 10.37
C GLU A 68 -8.52 -2.83 10.65
N VAL A 69 -9.64 -2.34 11.17
CA VAL A 69 -9.84 -0.93 11.51
C VAL A 69 -9.82 -0.78 13.02
N LEU A 70 -8.93 0.07 13.51
CA LEU A 70 -8.73 0.35 14.93
C LEU A 70 -9.09 1.79 15.25
N ASP A 71 -9.59 2.03 16.44
CA ASP A 71 -9.57 3.31 17.11
C ASP A 71 -8.27 3.51 17.91
N LYS A 72 -8.06 4.71 18.44
CA LYS A 72 -6.91 5.05 19.28
C LYS A 72 -6.74 4.09 20.47
N GLY A 73 -7.84 3.78 21.15
CA GLY A 73 -7.81 2.92 22.35
C GLY A 73 -7.33 1.51 22.03
N ARG A 74 -7.84 0.95 20.93
CA ARG A 74 -7.43 -0.36 20.47
C ARG A 74 -5.98 -0.35 19.96
N MET A 75 -5.60 0.64 19.16
CA MET A 75 -4.22 0.81 18.68
C MET A 75 -3.23 0.84 19.84
N LEU A 76 -3.49 1.66 20.87
CA LEU A 76 -2.63 1.77 22.04
C LEU A 76 -2.62 0.49 22.90
N LYS A 77 -3.75 -0.23 22.97
CA LYS A 77 -3.82 -1.50 23.69
C LYS A 77 -2.93 -2.55 23.02
N ASP A 78 -3.00 -2.65 21.71
CA ASP A 78 -2.33 -3.69 20.92
C ASP A 78 -0.82 -3.39 20.73
N LEU A 79 -0.41 -2.11 20.87
CA LEU A 79 0.98 -1.72 20.82
C LEU A 79 1.73 -2.23 22.06
N THR A 80 2.49 -3.28 21.90
CA THR A 80 3.29 -3.93 22.95
C THR A 80 4.74 -4.14 22.50
N PRO A 81 5.71 -4.19 23.42
CA PRO A 81 7.07 -4.54 23.05
C PRO A 81 7.13 -5.88 22.31
N LEU A 82 8.04 -6.00 21.36
CA LEU A 82 8.26 -7.26 20.66
C LEU A 82 8.66 -8.35 21.66
N PRO A 83 8.13 -9.58 21.52
CA PRO A 83 8.45 -10.69 22.43
C PRO A 83 9.90 -11.17 22.27
N ALA A 84 10.37 -11.97 23.22
CA ALA A 84 11.69 -12.56 23.16
C ALA A 84 11.88 -13.39 21.87
N GLY A 85 13.03 -13.25 21.23
CA GLY A 85 13.30 -13.88 19.93
C GLY A 85 12.88 -13.04 18.71
N PHE A 86 12.22 -11.90 18.93
CA PHE A 86 11.85 -10.94 17.91
C PHE A 86 12.62 -9.64 18.05
N SER A 87 12.97 -9.03 16.94
CA SER A 87 13.44 -7.66 16.87
C SER A 87 13.01 -7.07 15.53
N GLY A 88 12.82 -5.76 15.47
CA GLY A 88 12.35 -5.10 14.26
C GLY A 88 12.86 -3.67 14.14
N GLN A 89 12.91 -3.19 12.92
CA GLN A 89 13.19 -1.82 12.55
C GLN A 89 12.34 -1.43 11.36
N ILE A 90 11.72 -0.26 11.43
CA ILE A 90 10.93 0.32 10.34
C ILE A 90 11.57 1.64 9.93
N LYS A 91 11.91 1.78 8.65
CA LYS A 91 12.52 2.99 8.10
C LYS A 91 11.55 3.71 7.20
N VAL A 92 11.32 4.99 7.49
CA VAL A 92 10.53 5.90 6.65
C VAL A 92 11.38 6.41 5.49
N ARG A 93 10.85 6.39 4.27
CA ARG A 93 11.47 6.99 3.08
C ARG A 93 10.45 7.62 2.14
N ASP A 94 10.93 8.45 1.23
CA ASP A 94 10.17 9.07 0.15
C ASP A 94 8.91 9.81 0.62
N LEU A 95 9.00 10.49 1.78
CA LEU A 95 7.89 11.17 2.40
C LEU A 95 7.53 12.45 1.62
N THR A 96 6.26 12.58 1.31
CA THR A 96 5.67 13.77 0.68
C THR A 96 4.52 14.31 1.53
N VAL A 97 4.38 15.63 1.55
CA VAL A 97 3.32 16.32 2.31
C VAL A 97 2.50 17.21 1.38
N ARG A 98 1.20 17.18 1.57
CA ARG A 98 0.25 18.14 1.00
C ARG A 98 -0.52 18.79 2.13
N GLN A 99 -0.37 20.09 2.29
CA GLN A 99 -0.97 20.85 3.39
C GLN A 99 -2.02 21.83 2.91
N THR A 100 -3.04 22.00 3.74
CA THR A 100 -3.98 23.11 3.74
C THR A 100 -3.93 23.83 5.09
N GLN A 101 -4.79 24.85 5.31
CA GLN A 101 -4.81 25.56 6.57
C GLN A 101 -5.14 24.68 7.80
N GLY A 102 -5.96 23.64 7.64
CA GLY A 102 -6.45 22.81 8.75
C GLY A 102 -6.13 21.31 8.63
N ALA A 103 -5.57 20.88 7.51
CA ALA A 103 -5.28 19.48 7.26
C ALA A 103 -3.97 19.27 6.49
N ALA A 104 -3.32 18.13 6.72
CA ALA A 104 -2.18 17.69 5.93
C ALA A 104 -2.36 16.21 5.56
N VAL A 105 -2.02 15.87 4.33
CA VAL A 105 -1.90 14.48 3.86
C VAL A 105 -0.42 14.20 3.71
N VAL A 106 0.04 13.15 4.39
CA VAL A 106 1.43 12.71 4.41
C VAL A 106 1.47 11.31 3.82
N HIS A 107 2.20 11.15 2.74
CA HIS A 107 2.35 9.89 2.02
C HIS A 107 3.82 9.48 2.04
N TYR A 108 4.10 8.21 2.36
CA TYR A 108 5.46 7.72 2.52
C TYR A 108 5.55 6.20 2.34
N TRP A 109 6.78 5.74 2.20
CA TRP A 109 7.12 4.33 2.17
C TRP A 109 7.75 3.92 3.49
N LEU A 110 7.48 2.67 3.89
CA LEU A 110 8.09 2.02 5.04
C LEU A 110 8.84 0.78 4.59
N ASP A 111 10.12 0.69 4.94
CA ASP A 111 10.89 -0.54 4.80
C ASP A 111 11.07 -1.15 6.18
N GLU A 112 10.43 -2.28 6.41
CA GLU A 112 10.50 -3.04 7.64
C GLU A 112 11.46 -4.20 7.50
N VAL A 113 12.27 -4.39 8.51
CA VAL A 113 13.13 -5.57 8.68
C VAL A 113 12.86 -6.16 10.05
N GLU A 114 12.29 -7.34 10.07
CA GLU A 114 12.09 -8.12 11.29
C GLU A 114 13.08 -9.28 11.37
N ARG A 115 13.45 -9.62 12.58
CA ARG A 115 14.18 -10.85 12.91
C ARG A 115 13.31 -11.69 13.82
N ILE A 116 13.01 -12.91 13.39
CA ILE A 116 12.12 -13.84 14.07
C ILE A 116 12.92 -15.13 14.30
N PHE A 117 13.39 -15.35 15.54
CA PHE A 117 14.25 -16.47 15.91
C PHE A 117 15.44 -16.66 14.95
N GLY A 118 16.09 -15.54 14.58
CA GLY A 118 17.27 -15.54 13.69
C GLY A 118 16.94 -15.47 12.20
N GLN A 119 15.71 -15.72 11.79
CA GLN A 119 15.26 -15.54 10.40
C GLN A 119 14.95 -14.06 10.12
N THR A 120 15.21 -13.60 8.90
CA THR A 120 14.97 -12.22 8.52
C THR A 120 13.74 -12.15 7.61
N LEU A 121 12.74 -11.38 8.02
CA LEU A 121 11.60 -10.99 7.22
C LEU A 121 11.79 -9.53 6.79
N LYS A 122 11.50 -9.24 5.51
CA LYS A 122 11.54 -7.87 4.97
C LYS A 122 10.21 -7.58 4.31
N THR A 123 9.56 -6.52 4.73
CA THR A 123 8.29 -6.07 4.16
C THR A 123 8.39 -4.60 3.79
N THR A 124 7.76 -4.22 2.69
CA THR A 124 7.63 -2.82 2.30
C THR A 124 6.17 -2.45 2.31
N TYR A 125 5.87 -1.28 2.87
CA TYR A 125 4.53 -0.72 2.89
C TYR A 125 4.51 0.66 2.24
N VAL A 126 3.33 1.03 1.76
CA VAL A 126 2.96 2.41 1.47
C VAL A 126 1.94 2.83 2.51
N GLU A 127 2.13 4.00 3.08
CA GLU A 127 1.22 4.55 4.07
C GLU A 127 0.77 5.96 3.69
N THR A 128 -0.46 6.28 4.04
CA THR A 128 -1.03 7.60 3.85
C THR A 128 -1.74 8.04 5.13
N ASP A 129 -1.18 9.06 5.76
CA ASP A 129 -1.74 9.65 6.96
C ASP A 129 -2.46 10.95 6.65
N THR A 130 -3.58 11.17 7.30
CA THR A 130 -4.26 12.44 7.34
C THR A 130 -4.08 13.05 8.72
N TYR A 131 -3.46 14.22 8.75
CA TYR A 131 -3.32 15.04 9.96
C TYR A 131 -4.37 16.14 9.98
N ARG A 132 -4.87 16.44 11.18
CA ARG A 132 -5.71 17.60 11.48
C ARG A 132 -4.91 18.55 12.36
N ARG A 133 -5.05 19.87 12.10
CA ARG A 133 -4.49 20.86 13.00
C ARG A 133 -5.34 20.95 14.26
N SER A 134 -4.67 20.78 15.41
CA SER A 134 -5.29 20.81 16.74
C SER A 134 -4.57 21.87 17.59
N GLY A 135 -5.10 23.09 17.60
CA GLY A 135 -4.41 24.25 18.18
C GLY A 135 -3.12 24.56 17.42
N ASP A 136 -1.99 24.56 18.13
CA ASP A 136 -0.66 24.79 17.57
C ASP A 136 0.06 23.52 17.15
N SER A 137 -0.60 22.35 17.22
CA SER A 137 -0.01 21.05 16.89
C SER A 137 -0.76 20.36 15.75
N TRP A 138 -0.15 19.33 15.21
CA TRP A 138 -0.75 18.41 14.26
C TRP A 138 -0.97 17.05 14.91
N LYS A 139 -2.15 16.48 14.71
CA LYS A 139 -2.48 15.14 15.17
C LYS A 139 -3.00 14.28 14.02
N VAL A 140 -2.70 13.00 14.06
CA VAL A 140 -3.17 12.03 13.08
C VAL A 140 -4.65 11.76 13.29
N LEU A 141 -5.44 12.03 12.26
CA LEU A 141 -6.87 11.73 12.20
C LEU A 141 -7.16 10.38 11.53
N ALA A 142 -6.37 10.02 10.52
CA ALA A 142 -6.51 8.73 9.86
C ALA A 142 -5.16 8.23 9.36
N MET A 143 -4.98 6.91 9.40
CA MET A 143 -3.83 6.17 8.84
C MET A 143 -4.34 5.04 7.98
N GLN A 144 -3.66 4.79 6.86
CA GLN A 144 -3.95 3.69 5.96
C GLN A 144 -2.65 3.05 5.51
N THR A 145 -2.42 1.81 5.95
CA THR A 145 -1.26 1.00 5.57
C THR A 145 -1.62 0.02 4.45
N THR A 146 -0.74 -0.15 3.49
CA THR A 146 -0.90 -1.10 2.39
C THR A 146 0.42 -1.82 2.15
N VAL A 147 0.41 -3.16 2.18
CA VAL A 147 1.59 -3.97 1.81
C VAL A 147 1.90 -3.79 0.33
N VAL A 148 3.16 -3.53 0.01
CA VAL A 148 3.64 -3.49 -1.37
C VAL A 148 4.13 -4.88 -1.76
N PRO A 149 3.51 -5.51 -2.77
CA PRO A 149 4.01 -6.77 -3.29
C PRO A 149 5.44 -6.63 -3.78
N ARG A 150 6.28 -7.58 -3.44
CA ARG A 150 7.64 -7.68 -3.98
C ARG A 150 7.88 -9.08 -4.50
N ASP A 151 8.84 -9.20 -5.40
CA ASP A 151 9.28 -10.49 -5.86
C ASP A 151 9.97 -11.24 -4.71
N LEU A 152 9.55 -12.48 -4.52
CA LEU A 152 10.17 -13.38 -3.54
C LEU A 152 11.46 -13.96 -4.11
N GLU A 153 12.39 -14.36 -3.23
CA GLU A 153 13.57 -15.10 -3.65
C GLU A 153 13.12 -16.42 -4.28
N PRO A 154 13.43 -16.65 -5.56
CA PRO A 154 12.96 -17.85 -6.23
C PRO A 154 13.72 -19.06 -5.71
N LEU A 155 13.03 -20.20 -5.62
CA LEU A 155 13.71 -21.49 -5.59
C LEU A 155 14.44 -21.69 -6.92
N GLN A 156 15.47 -22.52 -6.89
CA GLN A 156 16.10 -22.95 -8.14
C GLN A 156 15.04 -23.59 -9.02
N ALA A 157 14.83 -23.02 -10.21
CA ALA A 157 13.89 -23.57 -11.18
C ALA A 157 14.37 -24.95 -11.64
N ASP A 158 13.44 -25.89 -11.75
CA ASP A 158 13.68 -27.16 -12.46
C ASP A 158 12.99 -27.11 -13.83
N PRO A 159 13.71 -26.73 -14.90
CA PRO A 159 13.14 -26.67 -16.25
C PRO A 159 12.65 -28.04 -16.75
N ALA A 160 13.17 -29.15 -16.22
CA ALA A 160 12.72 -30.48 -16.60
C ALA A 160 11.27 -30.78 -16.16
N ALA A 161 10.78 -30.10 -15.14
CA ALA A 161 9.39 -30.23 -14.69
C ALA A 161 8.40 -29.42 -15.56
N TRP A 162 8.86 -28.39 -16.29
CA TRP A 162 7.98 -27.46 -17.01
C TRP A 162 7.14 -28.09 -18.13
N PRO A 163 7.62 -29.06 -18.94
CA PRO A 163 6.81 -29.64 -19.99
C PRO A 163 5.45 -30.16 -19.51
N SER A 164 5.37 -30.64 -18.27
CA SER A 164 4.12 -31.08 -17.67
C SER A 164 3.13 -29.96 -17.37
N LEU A 165 3.62 -28.73 -17.23
CA LEU A 165 2.85 -27.54 -16.85
C LEU A 165 2.35 -26.76 -18.08
N LEU A 166 3.02 -26.92 -19.24
CA LEU A 166 2.72 -26.14 -20.44
C LEU A 166 1.33 -26.49 -20.98
N GLY A 167 0.65 -25.48 -21.49
CA GLY A 167 -0.65 -25.65 -22.13
C GLY A 167 -1.64 -24.53 -21.80
N ASP A 168 -2.86 -24.77 -22.19
CA ASP A 168 -3.97 -23.86 -21.99
C ASP A 168 -4.89 -24.35 -20.87
N TYR A 169 -5.37 -23.41 -20.09
CA TYR A 169 -6.28 -23.65 -18.97
C TYR A 169 -7.49 -22.73 -19.11
N ALA A 170 -8.69 -23.21 -18.79
CA ALA A 170 -9.93 -22.46 -18.92
C ALA A 170 -10.65 -22.32 -17.60
N TYR A 171 -11.22 -21.14 -17.36
CA TYR A 171 -12.07 -20.88 -16.20
C TYR A 171 -13.38 -21.68 -16.20
N SER A 172 -13.82 -22.12 -17.35
CA SER A 172 -14.93 -23.05 -17.58
C SER A 172 -14.87 -23.54 -19.02
N GLU A 173 -15.58 -24.64 -19.32
CA GLU A 173 -15.71 -25.17 -20.70
C GLU A 173 -16.23 -24.12 -21.70
N LYS A 174 -17.09 -23.21 -21.25
CA LYS A 174 -17.67 -22.14 -22.06
C LYS A 174 -16.84 -20.88 -22.14
N ALA A 175 -15.77 -20.77 -21.34
CA ALA A 175 -14.94 -19.56 -21.33
C ALA A 175 -14.16 -19.43 -22.66
N THR A 176 -14.26 -18.26 -23.26
CA THR A 176 -13.45 -17.91 -24.43
C THR A 176 -12.04 -17.47 -24.06
N SER A 177 -11.87 -16.96 -22.84
CA SER A 177 -10.56 -16.61 -22.30
C SER A 177 -9.82 -17.85 -21.83
N ARG A 178 -8.55 -17.92 -22.17
CA ARG A 178 -7.63 -19.00 -21.79
C ARG A 178 -6.48 -18.42 -20.99
N TYR A 179 -6.02 -19.16 -20.00
CA TYR A 179 -4.76 -18.89 -19.33
C TYR A 179 -3.69 -19.77 -19.99
N HIS A 180 -2.72 -19.12 -20.61
CA HIS A 180 -1.64 -19.78 -21.35
C HIS A 180 -0.43 -19.94 -20.43
N VAL A 181 0.12 -21.16 -20.35
CA VAL A 181 1.40 -21.43 -19.67
C VAL A 181 2.40 -21.88 -20.71
N PHE A 182 3.51 -21.15 -20.83
CA PHE A 182 4.50 -21.38 -21.87
C PHE A 182 5.91 -20.97 -21.44
N VAL A 183 6.92 -21.44 -22.17
CA VAL A 183 8.32 -21.02 -21.98
C VAL A 183 8.67 -19.92 -22.96
N ARG A 184 9.32 -18.88 -22.48
CA ARG A 184 9.91 -17.78 -23.27
C ARG A 184 11.24 -17.39 -22.64
N ASP A 185 12.28 -17.22 -23.46
CA ASP A 185 13.62 -16.80 -23.03
C ASP A 185 14.19 -17.58 -21.83
N GLY A 186 13.96 -18.89 -21.81
CA GLY A 186 14.44 -19.78 -20.74
C GLY A 186 13.72 -19.61 -19.40
N ALA A 187 12.51 -19.03 -19.37
CA ALA A 187 11.69 -18.88 -18.17
C ALA A 187 10.23 -19.27 -18.44
N LEU A 188 9.52 -19.69 -17.37
CA LEU A 188 8.10 -20.01 -17.42
C LEU A 188 7.27 -18.73 -17.31
N TYR A 189 6.25 -18.60 -18.15
CA TYR A 189 5.31 -17.50 -18.19
C TYR A 189 3.87 -17.99 -18.13
N GLY A 190 2.99 -17.17 -17.56
CA GLY A 190 1.56 -17.42 -17.51
C GLY A 190 0.74 -16.14 -17.69
N GLY A 191 -0.42 -16.26 -18.35
CA GLY A 191 -1.34 -15.14 -18.54
C GLY A 191 -2.38 -15.38 -19.61
N THR A 192 -3.42 -14.57 -19.61
CA THR A 192 -4.51 -14.63 -20.61
C THR A 192 -4.13 -14.05 -21.96
N ASN A 193 -3.06 -13.27 -22.03
CA ASN A 193 -2.49 -12.77 -23.27
C ASN A 193 -0.97 -13.06 -23.28
N PRO A 194 -0.49 -13.89 -24.20
CA PRO A 194 0.94 -14.24 -24.25
C PRO A 194 1.89 -13.04 -24.38
N LYS A 195 1.45 -11.92 -24.97
CA LYS A 195 2.29 -10.72 -25.14
C LYS A 195 2.52 -9.98 -23.80
N THR A 196 1.55 -10.02 -22.91
CA THR A 196 1.59 -9.36 -21.61
C THR A 196 1.68 -10.33 -20.44
N ALA A 197 1.90 -11.62 -20.72
CA ALA A 197 2.06 -12.66 -19.72
C ALA A 197 3.21 -12.33 -18.75
N THR A 198 3.03 -12.64 -17.48
CA THR A 198 4.01 -12.42 -16.43
C THR A 198 4.85 -13.67 -16.19
N ARG A 199 6.07 -13.46 -15.72
CA ARG A 199 6.95 -14.56 -15.34
C ARG A 199 6.38 -15.29 -14.13
N LEU A 200 6.43 -16.62 -14.17
CA LEU A 200 6.10 -17.49 -13.05
C LEU A 200 7.39 -17.89 -12.32
N ILE A 201 7.50 -17.47 -11.08
CA ILE A 201 8.69 -17.66 -10.24
C ILE A 201 8.42 -18.83 -9.29
N PRO A 202 9.23 -19.91 -9.31
CA PRO A 202 8.99 -21.09 -8.48
C PRO A 202 9.22 -20.78 -7.00
N LEU A 203 8.28 -21.19 -6.14
CA LEU A 203 8.37 -21.10 -4.68
C LEU A 203 8.43 -22.48 -4.00
N ALA A 204 7.79 -23.47 -4.64
CA ALA A 204 7.79 -24.86 -4.23
C ALA A 204 7.48 -25.72 -5.47
N PRO A 205 7.63 -27.05 -5.40
CA PRO A 205 7.13 -27.91 -6.46
C PRO A 205 5.67 -27.60 -6.79
N LEU A 206 5.36 -27.31 -8.05
CA LEU A 206 4.02 -26.96 -8.55
C LEU A 206 3.41 -25.66 -8.02
N VAL A 207 4.14 -24.87 -7.22
CA VAL A 207 3.71 -23.57 -6.69
C VAL A 207 4.59 -22.48 -7.26
N TYR A 208 3.98 -21.53 -7.94
CA TYR A 208 4.66 -20.42 -8.59
C TYR A 208 4.06 -19.09 -8.13
N TYR A 209 4.89 -18.11 -8.04
CA TYR A 209 4.52 -16.73 -7.77
C TYR A 209 4.46 -15.96 -9.09
N GLN A 210 3.42 -15.21 -9.29
CA GLN A 210 3.27 -14.35 -10.46
C GLN A 210 4.01 -13.03 -10.23
N GLN A 211 5.08 -12.81 -10.98
CA GLN A 211 5.99 -11.67 -10.79
C GLN A 211 5.23 -10.33 -10.76
N GLY A 212 5.53 -9.48 -9.77
CA GLY A 212 4.90 -8.18 -9.61
C GLY A 212 3.46 -8.21 -9.07
N SER A 213 2.99 -9.37 -8.55
CA SER A 213 1.67 -9.52 -7.95
C SER A 213 1.73 -10.25 -6.61
N ILE A 214 0.58 -10.40 -5.97
CA ILE A 214 0.40 -11.26 -4.79
C ILE A 214 -0.21 -12.62 -5.16
N HIS A 215 -0.32 -12.93 -6.45
CA HIS A 215 -1.01 -14.13 -6.92
C HIS A 215 -0.07 -15.32 -6.92
N LEU A 216 -0.55 -16.43 -6.35
CA LEU A 216 0.10 -17.73 -6.42
C LEU A 216 -0.63 -18.60 -7.43
N MET A 217 0.13 -19.27 -8.28
CA MET A 217 -0.34 -20.23 -9.27
C MET A 217 0.05 -21.62 -8.79
N ILE A 218 -0.94 -22.45 -8.47
CA ILE A 218 -0.75 -23.81 -7.95
C ILE A 218 -1.21 -24.79 -9.01
N PHE A 219 -0.27 -25.59 -9.56
CA PHE A 219 -0.58 -26.65 -10.49
C PHE A 219 -1.01 -27.90 -9.74
N VAL A 220 -2.15 -28.48 -10.11
CA VAL A 220 -2.75 -29.62 -9.42
C VAL A 220 -2.69 -30.84 -10.32
N ARG A 221 -2.31 -31.98 -9.75
CA ARG A 221 -2.31 -33.28 -10.42
C ARG A 221 -3.61 -34.02 -10.16
N ASP A 222 -4.09 -34.73 -11.18
CA ASP A 222 -5.17 -35.70 -11.04
C ASP A 222 -4.68 -37.02 -10.44
N ALA A 223 -5.58 -37.98 -10.33
CA ALA A 223 -5.27 -39.33 -9.82
C ALA A 223 -4.26 -40.11 -10.67
N SER A 224 -4.09 -39.74 -11.95
CA SER A 224 -3.09 -40.36 -12.84
C SER A 224 -1.70 -39.73 -12.68
N GLY A 225 -1.60 -38.62 -11.97
CA GLY A 225 -0.39 -37.80 -11.81
C GLY A 225 -0.19 -36.75 -12.90
N ALA A 226 -1.12 -36.63 -13.85
CA ALA A 226 -1.09 -35.54 -14.85
C ALA A 226 -1.56 -34.22 -14.27
N ILE A 227 -1.03 -33.10 -14.78
CA ILE A 227 -1.55 -31.79 -14.43
C ILE A 227 -2.92 -31.59 -15.05
N SER A 228 -3.95 -31.41 -14.21
CA SER A 228 -5.34 -31.28 -14.62
C SER A 228 -5.89 -29.87 -14.48
N GLU A 229 -5.33 -29.08 -13.56
CA GLU A 229 -5.81 -27.71 -13.33
C GLU A 229 -4.68 -26.80 -12.82
N VAL A 230 -4.93 -25.49 -12.93
CA VAL A 230 -4.20 -24.43 -12.23
C VAL A 230 -5.18 -23.71 -11.32
N ARG A 231 -4.78 -23.55 -10.07
CA ARG A 231 -5.48 -22.70 -9.10
C ARG A 231 -4.71 -21.41 -8.92
N GLU A 232 -5.38 -20.32 -9.15
CA GLU A 232 -4.87 -18.99 -8.81
C GLU A 232 -5.41 -18.59 -7.45
N LEU A 233 -4.52 -18.41 -6.46
CA LEU A 233 -4.88 -17.75 -5.22
C LEU A 233 -4.83 -16.25 -5.47
N HIS A 234 -6.01 -15.65 -5.61
CA HIS A 234 -6.21 -14.24 -5.89
C HIS A 234 -6.74 -13.54 -4.65
N LYS A 235 -5.90 -12.74 -4.00
CA LYS A 235 -6.22 -12.14 -2.69
C LYS A 235 -6.53 -13.27 -1.68
N TYR A 236 -7.74 -13.34 -1.17
CA TYR A 236 -8.19 -14.38 -0.24
C TYR A 236 -9.16 -15.38 -0.89
N ASN A 237 -9.20 -15.42 -2.22
CA ASN A 237 -10.08 -16.28 -2.99
C ASN A 237 -9.28 -17.22 -3.89
N GLU A 238 -9.90 -18.30 -4.32
CA GLU A 238 -9.36 -19.27 -5.26
C GLU A 238 -10.13 -19.21 -6.57
N VAL A 239 -9.40 -19.12 -7.68
CA VAL A 239 -9.95 -19.25 -9.03
C VAL A 239 -9.34 -20.53 -9.63
N ARG A 240 -10.18 -21.41 -10.15
CA ARG A 240 -9.77 -22.68 -10.77
C ARG A 240 -9.85 -22.59 -12.28
N MET A 241 -8.84 -23.13 -12.93
CA MET A 241 -8.76 -23.19 -14.37
C MET A 241 -8.40 -24.62 -14.77
N GLU A 242 -9.30 -25.31 -15.45
CA GLU A 242 -9.09 -26.69 -15.89
C GLU A 242 -8.23 -26.72 -17.13
N ARG A 243 -7.36 -27.72 -17.22
CA ARG A 243 -6.51 -27.92 -18.38
C ARG A 243 -7.36 -28.31 -19.57
N ILE A 244 -7.14 -27.64 -20.69
CA ILE A 244 -7.80 -27.96 -21.94
C ILE A 244 -6.98 -28.99 -22.70
N ALA A 245 -7.62 -30.03 -23.18
CA ALA A 245 -6.97 -30.95 -24.10
C ALA A 245 -6.43 -30.16 -25.30
N ALA A 246 -5.20 -30.47 -25.73
CA ALA A 246 -4.68 -29.91 -26.97
C ALA A 246 -5.66 -30.29 -28.10
N ALA A 247 -6.07 -29.29 -28.88
CA ALA A 247 -6.82 -29.57 -30.10
C ALA A 247 -5.92 -30.44 -31.00
N GLY A 248 -6.35 -31.69 -31.22
CA GLY A 248 -5.66 -32.66 -32.08
C GLY A 248 -5.56 -32.21 -33.54
#